data_413db70b4567c16f58dfaf22503c3b34
#
_entry.id   413db70b4567c16f58dfaf22503c3b34
#
_cell.length_a   1.000
_cell.length_b   1.000
_cell.length_c   1.000
_cell.angle_alpha   90.00
_cell.angle_beta   90.00
_cell.angle_gamma   90.00
#
_symmetry.space_group_name_H-M   'P 1'
#
loop_
_entity.id
_entity.type
_entity.pdbx_description
1 polymer ?
#
loop_
_entity_poly.entity_id
_entity_poly.type
_entity_poly.pdbx_seq_one_letter_code
_entity_poly.pdbx_strand_id
1 'polypeptide(L)'
;MPQTKAHSLIDTHGHYVFDVDDGAVDPDMSAEMVRLAQAQGITDILCTSHNWGDQTHYRSHLAMLQARLQQEHIPVRLHPGCEIYCDLYTFPTVIRQLKDGTLPPMGNSNHVLLEFHPYVEPGDLLYFVDQVRKQTVYLPIIAHIERYFILHEDPDALNILQRWDVPIQINAYSLVEEHNTNIRRFAQKMLAEKRVAFIGSDAHRTTHRPPLLASGIDYICQTCDDAYARAIFHENAETYLLKK
;
A
#
# COMPACT_ATOMS: atom_id res chain seq x y z
N MET A 1 -14.49 -22.67 13.20
CA MET A 1 -13.51 -21.66 12.74
C MET A 1 -12.14 -22.16 13.15
N PRO A 2 -11.19 -22.41 12.22
CA PRO A 2 -9.83 -22.68 12.63
C PRO A 2 -9.31 -21.41 13.33
N GLN A 3 -8.82 -21.55 14.54
CA GLN A 3 -8.08 -20.51 15.23
C GLN A 3 -6.80 -20.25 14.42
N THR A 4 -6.84 -19.30 13.51
CA THR A 4 -5.62 -18.65 13.04
C THR A 4 -4.95 -18.10 14.29
N LYS A 5 -3.82 -18.68 14.69
CA LYS A 5 -2.94 -18.06 15.69
C LYS A 5 -2.83 -16.60 15.28
N ALA A 6 -3.15 -15.70 16.20
CA ALA A 6 -3.20 -14.27 15.97
C ALA A 6 -1.82 -13.79 15.45
N HIS A 7 -1.64 -13.84 14.14
CA HIS A 7 -0.55 -13.13 13.51
C HIS A 7 -0.99 -11.67 13.43
N SER A 8 -0.15 -10.78 13.88
CA SER A 8 -0.37 -9.34 13.70
C SER A 8 -0.53 -9.06 12.21
N LEU A 9 -1.53 -8.28 11.84
CA LEU A 9 -1.76 -7.89 10.46
C LEU A 9 -1.13 -6.52 10.21
N ILE A 10 -0.55 -6.35 9.03
CA ILE A 10 0.08 -5.09 8.62
C ILE A 10 -0.68 -4.53 7.43
N ASP A 11 -1.24 -3.32 7.60
CA ASP A 11 -1.81 -2.55 6.49
C ASP A 11 -0.69 -1.81 5.77
N THR A 12 -0.38 -2.21 4.54
CA THR A 12 0.76 -1.66 3.81
C THR A 12 0.42 -0.42 2.97
N HIS A 13 -0.84 0.03 2.97
CA HIS A 13 -1.29 1.16 2.16
C HIS A 13 -2.54 1.81 2.73
N GLY A 14 -2.45 3.10 3.11
CA GLY A 14 -3.61 3.88 3.51
C GLY A 14 -3.29 5.35 3.86
N HIS A 15 -4.30 6.21 3.73
CA HIS A 15 -4.23 7.68 3.86
C HIS A 15 -4.74 8.11 5.24
N TYR A 16 -4.05 7.64 6.28
CA TYR A 16 -4.45 7.84 7.68
C TYR A 16 -4.00 9.18 8.27
N VAL A 17 -3.02 9.86 7.66
CA VAL A 17 -2.49 11.13 8.18
C VAL A 17 -3.42 12.26 7.76
N PHE A 18 -3.96 12.99 8.75
CA PHE A 18 -4.93 14.06 8.52
C PHE A 18 -4.32 15.30 7.86
N ASP A 19 -5.16 16.00 7.08
CA ASP A 19 -4.85 17.30 6.47
C ASP A 19 -3.55 17.29 5.65
N VAL A 20 -3.35 16.23 4.88
CA VAL A 20 -2.20 16.06 3.98
C VAL A 20 -2.66 15.91 2.53
N ASP A 21 -3.61 15.03 2.30
CA ASP A 21 -4.14 14.68 0.96
C ASP A 21 -5.67 14.51 1.00
N ASP A 22 -6.23 13.68 0.13
CA ASP A 22 -7.68 13.39 0.09
C ASP A 22 -8.13 12.33 1.12
N GLY A 23 -7.23 11.88 1.99
CA GLY A 23 -7.50 10.96 3.09
C GLY A 23 -8.23 11.61 4.27
N ALA A 24 -7.77 11.32 5.49
CA ALA A 24 -8.34 11.86 6.72
C ALA A 24 -8.29 13.39 6.75
N VAL A 25 -9.41 14.02 7.08
CA VAL A 25 -9.52 15.50 7.05
C VAL A 25 -9.10 16.16 8.35
N ASP A 26 -9.15 15.43 9.48
CA ASP A 26 -8.82 15.95 10.81
C ASP A 26 -8.29 14.82 11.72
N PRO A 27 -7.73 15.19 12.90
CA PRO A 27 -7.18 14.22 13.85
C PRO A 27 -8.21 13.22 14.41
N ASP A 28 -9.49 13.58 14.48
CA ASP A 28 -10.53 12.71 15.00
C ASP A 28 -10.85 11.61 14.00
N MET A 29 -10.98 11.96 12.73
CA MET A 29 -11.15 11.00 11.64
C MET A 29 -9.95 10.05 11.53
N SER A 30 -8.71 10.57 11.60
CA SER A 30 -7.50 9.75 11.60
C SER A 30 -7.53 8.69 12.71
N ALA A 31 -7.80 9.10 13.94
CA ALA A 31 -7.85 8.19 15.08
C ALA A 31 -8.97 7.16 14.94
N GLU A 32 -10.13 7.55 14.41
CA GLU A 32 -11.24 6.64 14.18
C GLU A 32 -10.92 5.62 13.07
N MET A 33 -10.27 6.03 11.98
CA MET A 33 -9.78 5.10 10.95
C MET A 33 -8.84 4.06 11.55
N VAL A 34 -7.91 4.48 12.42
CA VAL A 34 -7.00 3.53 13.09
C VAL A 34 -7.76 2.57 14.02
N ARG A 35 -8.81 3.03 14.74
CA ARG A 35 -9.65 2.14 15.56
C ARG A 35 -10.38 1.10 14.71
N LEU A 36 -10.90 1.52 13.55
CA LEU A 36 -11.56 0.61 12.60
C LEU A 36 -10.57 -0.44 12.06
N ALA A 37 -9.32 -0.05 11.78
CA ALA A 37 -8.26 -0.98 11.38
C ALA A 37 -7.89 -1.94 12.53
N GLN A 38 -7.68 -1.39 13.74
CA GLN A 38 -7.37 -2.20 14.94
C GLN A 38 -8.44 -3.24 15.23
N ALA A 39 -9.72 -2.89 15.08
CA ALA A 39 -10.83 -3.81 15.28
C ALA A 39 -10.79 -5.03 14.34
N GLN A 40 -10.06 -4.96 13.24
CA GLN A 40 -9.82 -6.04 12.29
C GLN A 40 -8.49 -6.79 12.55
N GLY A 41 -7.77 -6.45 13.63
CA GLY A 41 -6.52 -7.10 14.01
C GLY A 41 -5.26 -6.47 13.42
N ILE A 42 -5.37 -5.27 12.83
CA ILE A 42 -4.21 -4.52 12.33
C ILE A 42 -3.39 -4.01 13.52
N THR A 43 -2.07 -4.24 13.49
CA THR A 43 -1.12 -3.82 14.53
C THR A 43 -0.14 -2.77 14.03
N ASP A 44 0.06 -2.71 12.72
CA ASP A 44 0.98 -1.81 12.05
C ASP A 44 0.34 -1.25 10.79
N ILE A 45 0.55 0.04 10.53
CA ILE A 45 0.01 0.75 9.37
C ILE A 45 1.14 1.55 8.72
N LEU A 46 1.36 1.34 7.42
CA LEU A 46 2.15 2.26 6.62
C LEU A 46 1.24 3.38 6.12
N CYS A 47 1.51 4.60 6.58
CA CYS A 47 0.75 5.79 6.23
C CYS A 47 1.29 6.36 4.92
N THR A 48 0.59 6.11 3.83
CA THR A 48 1.07 6.35 2.46
C THR A 48 0.34 7.49 1.76
N SER A 49 0.22 8.64 2.43
CA SER A 49 -0.35 9.83 1.79
C SER A 49 0.31 10.15 0.46
N HIS A 50 -0.46 10.68 -0.47
CA HIS A 50 0.02 10.99 -1.82
C HIS A 50 1.17 12.00 -1.85
N ASN A 51 2.08 11.86 -2.83
CA ASN A 51 3.21 12.79 -3.04
C ASN A 51 2.79 14.20 -3.49
N TRP A 52 1.58 14.38 -4.03
CA TRP A 52 1.02 15.68 -4.35
C TRP A 52 0.35 16.37 -3.15
N GLY A 53 0.19 15.67 -2.03
CA GLY A 53 -0.31 16.20 -0.79
C GLY A 53 0.67 17.16 -0.08
N ASP A 54 0.27 17.74 1.03
CA ASP A 54 1.12 18.65 1.81
C ASP A 54 2.20 17.90 2.59
N GLN A 55 3.33 17.66 1.94
CA GLN A 55 4.48 16.98 2.55
C GLN A 55 5.12 17.78 3.69
N THR A 56 4.84 19.08 3.81
CA THR A 56 5.39 19.90 4.90
C THR A 56 4.79 19.53 6.25
N HIS A 57 3.50 19.16 6.28
CA HIS A 57 2.80 18.74 7.47
C HIS A 57 2.82 17.24 7.72
N TYR A 58 3.08 16.43 6.72
CA TYR A 58 2.98 14.98 6.81
C TYR A 58 3.70 14.40 8.05
N ARG A 59 4.99 14.73 8.23
CA ARG A 59 5.79 14.16 9.34
C ARG A 59 5.29 14.61 10.72
N SER A 60 4.88 15.86 10.84
CA SER A 60 4.36 16.40 12.11
C SER A 60 3.00 15.81 12.46
N HIS A 61 2.11 15.68 11.47
CA HIS A 61 0.77 15.11 11.67
C HIS A 61 0.83 13.60 11.94
N LEU A 62 1.73 12.86 11.28
CA LEU A 62 2.00 11.46 11.61
C LEU A 62 2.46 11.30 13.08
N ALA A 63 3.39 12.14 13.53
CA ALA A 63 3.86 12.11 14.91
C ALA A 63 2.76 12.48 15.91
N MET A 64 1.94 13.49 15.60
CA MET A 64 0.78 13.88 16.42
C MET A 64 -0.25 12.74 16.52
N LEU A 65 -0.55 12.08 15.40
CA LEU A 65 -1.45 10.93 15.38
C LEU A 65 -0.89 9.78 16.24
N GLN A 66 0.39 9.44 16.07
CA GLN A 66 1.01 8.38 16.89
C GLN A 66 0.99 8.71 18.39
N ALA A 67 1.25 9.96 18.77
CA ALA A 67 1.18 10.40 20.17
C ALA A 67 -0.25 10.30 20.73
N ARG A 68 -1.26 10.67 19.93
CA ARG A 68 -2.67 10.51 20.29
C ARG A 68 -3.05 9.06 20.53
N LEU A 69 -2.67 8.15 19.62
CA LEU A 69 -2.94 6.71 19.76
C LEU A 69 -2.35 6.15 21.07
N GLN A 70 -1.14 6.62 21.45
CA GLN A 70 -0.51 6.23 22.70
C GLN A 70 -1.30 6.73 23.92
N GLN A 71 -1.78 7.99 23.91
CA GLN A 71 -2.61 8.56 24.97
C GLN A 71 -3.95 7.83 25.12
N GLU A 72 -4.53 7.39 24.01
CA GLU A 72 -5.79 6.65 23.97
C GLU A 72 -5.60 5.13 24.16
N HIS A 73 -4.37 4.67 24.43
CA HIS A 73 -4.02 3.26 24.60
C HIS A 73 -4.41 2.36 23.40
N ILE A 74 -4.32 2.90 22.19
CA ILE A 74 -4.52 2.16 20.94
C ILE A 74 -3.18 1.55 20.52
N PRO A 75 -2.99 0.21 20.57
CA PRO A 75 -1.71 -0.44 20.36
C PRO A 75 -1.38 -0.64 18.87
N VAL A 76 -1.59 0.38 18.05
CA VAL A 76 -1.24 0.38 16.63
C VAL A 76 -0.02 1.25 16.41
N ARG A 77 0.96 0.73 15.68
CA ARG A 77 2.16 1.47 15.27
C ARG A 77 1.98 2.05 13.88
N LEU A 78 2.30 3.32 13.74
CA LEU A 78 2.29 4.00 12.45
C LEU A 78 3.71 4.10 11.90
N HIS A 79 3.85 3.83 10.63
CA HIS A 79 5.11 3.89 9.89
C HIS A 79 4.99 4.87 8.74
N PRO A 80 6.04 5.65 8.44
CA PRO A 80 6.00 6.57 7.32
C PRO A 80 5.94 5.82 5.99
N GLY A 81 5.38 6.45 4.98
CA GLY A 81 5.34 6.01 3.60
C GLY A 81 4.82 7.11 2.70
N CYS A 82 4.86 6.89 1.41
CA CYS A 82 4.26 7.79 0.44
C CYS A 82 3.77 6.99 -0.75
N GLU A 83 2.54 7.22 -1.17
CA GLU A 83 2.05 6.77 -2.47
C GLU A 83 2.49 7.79 -3.52
N ILE A 84 3.40 7.38 -4.40
CA ILE A 84 4.07 8.25 -5.35
C ILE A 84 3.40 8.11 -6.71
N TYR A 85 2.56 9.09 -7.05
CA TYR A 85 1.97 9.16 -8.37
C TYR A 85 3.03 9.54 -9.42
N CYS A 86 3.14 8.70 -10.44
CA CYS A 86 4.12 8.83 -11.51
C CYS A 86 3.44 9.18 -12.84
N ASP A 87 3.82 10.34 -13.39
CA ASP A 87 3.50 10.76 -14.74
C ASP A 87 4.73 11.44 -15.40
N LEU A 88 4.71 11.59 -16.72
CA LEU A 88 5.86 12.12 -17.47
C LEU A 88 6.24 13.56 -17.09
N TYR A 89 5.28 14.36 -16.60
CA TYR A 89 5.50 15.77 -16.27
C TYR A 89 6.13 15.94 -14.89
N THR A 90 5.64 15.16 -13.91
CA THR A 90 6.04 15.27 -12.50
C THR A 90 7.25 14.41 -12.15
N PHE A 91 7.55 13.40 -12.95
CA PHE A 91 8.58 12.40 -12.65
C PHE A 91 9.98 12.96 -12.37
N PRO A 92 10.52 13.97 -13.09
CA PRO A 92 11.80 14.58 -12.73
C PRO A 92 11.81 15.18 -11.32
N THR A 93 10.66 15.72 -10.87
CA THR A 93 10.48 16.23 -9.51
C THR A 93 10.43 15.09 -8.51
N VAL A 94 9.72 14.00 -8.80
CA VAL A 94 9.69 12.78 -7.98
C VAL A 94 11.11 12.24 -7.74
N ILE A 95 11.91 12.09 -8.79
CA ILE A 95 13.30 11.62 -8.66
C ILE A 95 14.14 12.53 -7.76
N ARG A 96 13.98 13.86 -7.89
CA ARG A 96 14.66 14.82 -7.02
C ARG A 96 14.21 14.66 -5.56
N GLN A 97 12.90 14.60 -5.30
CA GLN A 97 12.32 14.48 -3.96
C GLN A 97 12.69 13.16 -3.28
N LEU A 98 12.85 12.08 -4.05
CA LEU A 98 13.39 10.83 -3.55
C LEU A 98 14.86 10.97 -3.13
N LYS A 99 15.68 11.67 -3.94
CA LYS A 99 17.10 11.86 -3.63
C LYS A 99 17.35 12.79 -2.45
N ASP A 100 16.54 13.81 -2.25
CA ASP A 100 16.69 14.76 -1.14
C ASP A 100 15.94 14.35 0.14
N GLY A 101 15.18 13.23 0.08
CA GLY A 101 14.46 12.68 1.24
C GLY A 101 13.16 13.42 1.57
N THR A 102 12.66 14.27 0.67
CA THR A 102 11.32 14.89 0.84
C THR A 102 10.22 13.85 0.88
N LEU A 103 10.26 12.89 -0.06
CA LEU A 103 9.32 11.76 -0.06
C LEU A 103 9.89 10.63 0.82
N PRO A 104 9.14 10.19 1.86
CA PRO A 104 9.60 9.11 2.70
C PRO A 104 9.49 7.75 1.98
N PRO A 105 10.43 6.84 2.20
CA PRO A 105 10.27 5.46 1.78
C PRO A 105 9.24 4.74 2.66
N MET A 106 8.88 3.53 2.29
CA MET A 106 7.97 2.65 3.02
C MET A 106 8.63 2.17 4.33
N GLY A 107 8.18 2.70 5.45
CA GLY A 107 8.70 2.35 6.78
C GLY A 107 10.19 2.69 6.95
N ASN A 108 10.97 1.71 7.38
CA ASN A 108 12.42 1.83 7.59
C ASN A 108 13.24 1.19 6.47
N SER A 109 12.70 1.15 5.26
CA SER A 109 13.28 0.41 4.14
C SER A 109 13.83 1.33 3.06
N ASN A 110 14.31 0.71 1.99
CA ASN A 110 14.62 1.40 0.73
C ASN A 110 13.54 1.15 -0.35
N HIS A 111 12.33 0.75 0.04
CA HIS A 111 11.23 0.57 -0.90
C HIS A 111 10.37 1.83 -0.99
N VAL A 112 9.80 2.06 -2.17
CA VAL A 112 8.86 3.16 -2.46
C VAL A 112 7.65 2.61 -3.19
N LEU A 113 6.46 3.13 -2.86
CA LEU A 113 5.20 2.71 -3.44
C LEU A 113 4.87 3.62 -4.63
N LEU A 114 4.82 3.05 -5.83
CA LEU A 114 4.52 3.79 -7.06
C LEU A 114 3.09 3.57 -7.51
N GLU A 115 2.39 4.67 -7.76
CA GLU A 115 1.06 4.73 -8.34
C GLU A 115 1.11 5.29 -9.76
N PHE A 116 0.15 4.86 -10.60
CA PHE A 116 0.01 5.29 -11.99
C PHE A 116 -1.45 5.57 -12.34
N HIS A 117 -1.65 6.25 -13.47
CA HIS A 117 -2.98 6.39 -14.03
C HIS A 117 -3.60 5.01 -14.36
N PRO A 118 -4.91 4.78 -14.12
CA PRO A 118 -5.56 3.48 -14.39
C PRO A 118 -5.38 2.94 -15.83
N TYR A 119 -5.13 3.82 -16.78
CA TYR A 119 -4.86 3.50 -18.19
C TYR A 119 -3.40 3.78 -18.57
N VAL A 120 -2.48 3.60 -17.62
CA VAL A 120 -1.05 3.73 -17.91
C VAL A 120 -0.62 2.71 -18.97
N GLU A 121 0.12 3.17 -19.98
CA GLU A 121 0.71 2.28 -20.96
C GLU A 121 1.79 1.40 -20.28
N PRO A 122 1.83 0.08 -20.57
CA PRO A 122 2.81 -0.82 -19.94
C PRO A 122 4.26 -0.36 -20.10
N GLY A 123 4.59 0.21 -21.26
CA GLY A 123 5.91 0.77 -21.53
C GLY A 123 6.27 1.94 -20.62
N ASP A 124 5.32 2.83 -20.32
CA ASP A 124 5.54 3.97 -19.42
C ASP A 124 5.71 3.49 -17.98
N LEU A 125 4.86 2.57 -17.51
CA LEU A 125 5.00 1.98 -16.17
C LEU A 125 6.39 1.34 -16.00
N LEU A 126 6.80 0.50 -16.94
CA LEU A 126 8.12 -0.15 -16.91
C LEU A 126 9.27 0.87 -16.98
N TYR A 127 9.11 1.95 -17.75
CA TYR A 127 10.06 3.04 -17.79
C TYR A 127 10.23 3.70 -16.42
N PHE A 128 9.14 4.06 -15.73
CA PHE A 128 9.21 4.69 -14.40
C PHE A 128 9.89 3.76 -13.37
N VAL A 129 9.52 2.50 -13.36
CA VAL A 129 10.13 1.47 -12.51
C VAL A 129 11.64 1.38 -12.73
N ASP A 130 12.07 1.29 -13.99
CA ASP A 130 13.48 1.22 -14.36
C ASP A 130 14.24 2.50 -13.97
N GLN A 131 13.64 3.68 -14.19
CA GLN A 131 14.28 4.96 -13.85
C GLN A 131 14.43 5.17 -12.35
N VAL A 132 13.46 4.80 -11.52
CA VAL A 132 13.60 4.84 -10.05
C VAL A 132 14.77 3.97 -9.62
N ARG A 133 14.88 2.74 -10.11
CA ARG A 133 15.97 1.80 -9.81
C ARG A 133 17.35 2.30 -10.27
N LYS A 134 17.43 2.98 -11.42
CA LYS A 134 18.70 3.48 -11.98
C LYS A 134 19.16 4.78 -11.36
N GLN A 135 18.24 5.65 -11.01
CA GLN A 135 18.57 7.02 -10.60
C GLN A 135 18.56 7.22 -9.09
N THR A 136 18.03 6.27 -8.31
CA THR A 136 17.93 6.37 -6.86
C THR A 136 18.46 5.10 -6.18
N VAL A 137 18.46 5.08 -4.85
CA VAL A 137 18.76 3.88 -4.04
C VAL A 137 17.52 3.04 -3.73
N TYR A 138 16.36 3.47 -4.24
CA TYR A 138 15.08 2.88 -3.88
C TYR A 138 14.65 1.76 -4.82
N LEU A 139 13.90 0.81 -4.25
CA LEU A 139 13.29 -0.33 -4.93
C LEU A 139 11.77 -0.08 -5.05
N PRO A 140 11.22 -0.07 -6.27
CA PRO A 140 9.79 0.15 -6.47
C PRO A 140 8.93 -1.01 -5.98
N ILE A 141 7.76 -0.66 -5.40
CA ILE A 141 6.59 -1.54 -5.22
C ILE A 141 5.48 -0.94 -6.08
N ILE A 142 4.73 -1.75 -6.80
CA ILE A 142 3.59 -1.28 -7.57
C ILE A 142 2.35 -1.28 -6.70
N ALA A 143 1.74 -0.10 -6.48
CA ALA A 143 0.50 0.05 -5.75
C ALA A 143 -0.67 -0.56 -6.54
N HIS A 144 -1.63 -1.16 -5.84
CA HIS A 144 -2.92 -1.67 -6.35
C HIS A 144 -2.93 -2.02 -7.83
N ILE A 145 -2.03 -2.95 -8.23
CA ILE A 145 -1.79 -3.33 -9.64
C ILE A 145 -3.08 -3.71 -10.39
N GLU A 146 -4.09 -4.16 -9.66
CA GLU A 146 -5.38 -4.55 -10.21
C GLU A 146 -6.19 -3.38 -10.78
N ARG A 147 -5.76 -2.14 -10.51
CA ARG A 147 -6.41 -0.94 -11.05
C ARG A 147 -5.87 -0.49 -12.42
N TYR A 148 -4.81 -1.09 -12.92
CA TYR A 148 -4.20 -0.72 -14.22
C TYR A 148 -4.78 -1.59 -15.33
N PHE A 149 -5.85 -1.09 -15.96
CA PHE A 149 -6.68 -1.89 -16.87
C PHE A 149 -5.94 -2.43 -18.09
N ILE A 150 -4.96 -1.70 -18.62
CA ILE A 150 -4.19 -2.14 -19.78
C ILE A 150 -3.30 -3.35 -19.42
N LEU A 151 -2.80 -3.42 -18.18
CA LEU A 151 -2.01 -4.57 -17.70
C LEU A 151 -2.83 -5.87 -17.59
N HIS A 152 -4.17 -5.79 -17.53
CA HIS A 152 -5.00 -6.99 -17.49
C HIS A 152 -4.83 -7.83 -18.76
N GLU A 153 -4.53 -7.19 -19.89
CA GLU A 153 -4.38 -7.80 -21.21
C GLU A 153 -2.89 -7.93 -21.63
N ASP A 154 -1.94 -7.48 -20.78
CA ASP A 154 -0.50 -7.51 -21.10
C ASP A 154 0.29 -8.42 -20.13
N PRO A 155 0.37 -9.74 -20.42
CA PRO A 155 1.16 -10.66 -19.61
C PRO A 155 2.67 -10.39 -19.69
N ASP A 156 3.16 -9.75 -20.76
CA ASP A 156 4.59 -9.52 -20.94
C ASP A 156 5.11 -8.46 -19.99
N ALA A 157 4.37 -7.38 -19.77
CA ALA A 157 4.71 -6.37 -18.76
C ALA A 157 4.74 -6.96 -17.36
N LEU A 158 3.75 -7.80 -17.00
CA LEU A 158 3.72 -8.51 -15.72
C LEU A 158 4.93 -9.46 -15.55
N ASN A 159 5.31 -10.15 -16.60
CA ASN A 159 6.47 -11.05 -16.60
C ASN A 159 7.80 -10.28 -16.51
N ILE A 160 7.87 -9.06 -17.05
CA ILE A 160 9.04 -8.16 -16.89
C ILE A 160 9.15 -7.72 -15.45
N LEU A 161 8.06 -7.24 -14.81
CA LEU A 161 8.06 -6.88 -13.39
C LEU A 161 8.53 -8.04 -12.52
N GLN A 162 8.05 -9.26 -12.78
CA GLN A 162 8.47 -10.45 -12.05
C GLN A 162 9.95 -10.77 -12.25
N ARG A 163 10.48 -10.70 -13.49
CA ARG A 163 11.93 -10.90 -13.75
C ARG A 163 12.81 -9.84 -13.11
N TRP A 164 12.26 -8.66 -12.88
CA TRP A 164 12.95 -7.58 -12.19
C TRP A 164 12.81 -7.64 -10.67
N ASP A 165 12.13 -8.66 -10.12
CA ASP A 165 11.81 -8.79 -8.70
C ASP A 165 11.13 -7.54 -8.13
N VAL A 166 10.19 -6.95 -8.91
CA VAL A 166 9.39 -5.81 -8.48
C VAL A 166 8.17 -6.32 -7.73
N PRO A 167 8.07 -6.07 -6.41
CA PRO A 167 6.92 -6.49 -5.63
C PRO A 167 5.65 -5.76 -6.09
N ILE A 168 4.52 -6.45 -6.06
CA ILE A 168 3.22 -5.86 -6.31
C ILE A 168 2.35 -5.89 -5.04
N GLN A 169 1.59 -4.83 -4.85
CA GLN A 169 0.59 -4.69 -3.81
C GLN A 169 -0.80 -4.71 -4.46
N ILE A 170 -1.76 -5.32 -3.79
CA ILE A 170 -3.19 -5.25 -4.13
C ILE A 170 -3.98 -4.70 -2.95
N ASN A 171 -5.14 -4.12 -3.22
CA ASN A 171 -6.08 -3.73 -2.18
C ASN A 171 -6.91 -4.93 -1.73
N ALA A 172 -7.05 -5.11 -0.42
CA ALA A 172 -7.78 -6.24 0.16
C ALA A 172 -9.22 -6.31 -0.35
N TYR A 173 -9.89 -5.15 -0.41
CA TYR A 173 -11.26 -5.06 -0.88
C TYR A 173 -11.42 -5.47 -2.35
N SER A 174 -10.41 -5.28 -3.19
CA SER A 174 -10.45 -5.64 -4.61
C SER A 174 -10.69 -7.14 -4.84
N LEU A 175 -10.32 -8.00 -3.88
CA LEU A 175 -10.55 -9.45 -3.97
C LEU A 175 -12.03 -9.83 -3.89
N VAL A 176 -12.87 -8.98 -3.28
CA VAL A 176 -14.29 -9.18 -3.05
C VAL A 176 -15.16 -8.08 -3.68
N GLU A 177 -14.55 -7.20 -4.49
CA GLU A 177 -15.22 -6.09 -5.16
C GLU A 177 -16.43 -6.56 -5.99
N GLU A 178 -17.60 -6.01 -5.71
CA GLU A 178 -18.85 -6.42 -6.36
C GLU A 178 -19.17 -5.63 -7.62
N HIS A 179 -18.80 -4.34 -7.64
CA HIS A 179 -19.18 -3.41 -8.69
C HIS A 179 -18.22 -3.44 -9.90
N ASN A 180 -16.95 -3.81 -9.68
CA ASN A 180 -15.96 -3.93 -10.75
C ASN A 180 -15.39 -5.35 -10.82
N THR A 181 -16.07 -6.20 -11.61
CA THR A 181 -15.67 -7.60 -11.77
C THR A 181 -14.32 -7.79 -12.46
N ASN A 182 -13.85 -6.83 -13.27
CA ASN A 182 -12.55 -6.91 -13.94
C ASN A 182 -11.42 -6.71 -12.89
N ILE A 183 -11.53 -5.71 -12.03
CA ILE A 183 -10.59 -5.49 -10.92
C ILE A 183 -10.55 -6.74 -10.05
N ARG A 184 -11.70 -7.25 -9.62
CA ARG A 184 -11.77 -8.46 -8.78
C ARG A 184 -11.09 -9.66 -9.44
N ARG A 185 -11.42 -9.96 -10.69
CA ARG A 185 -10.84 -11.11 -11.41
C ARG A 185 -9.34 -10.99 -11.54
N PHE A 186 -8.86 -9.79 -11.82
CA PHE A 186 -7.42 -9.59 -11.96
C PHE A 186 -6.70 -9.68 -10.62
N ALA A 187 -7.22 -9.09 -9.53
CA ALA A 187 -6.67 -9.26 -8.19
C ALA A 187 -6.61 -10.74 -7.77
N GLN A 188 -7.70 -11.48 -8.00
CA GLN A 188 -7.77 -12.92 -7.72
C GLN A 188 -6.78 -13.72 -8.56
N LYS A 189 -6.57 -13.36 -9.85
CA LYS A 189 -5.57 -13.98 -10.73
C LYS A 189 -4.16 -13.75 -10.18
N MET A 190 -3.80 -12.51 -9.83
CA MET A 190 -2.47 -12.19 -9.26
C MET A 190 -2.21 -12.97 -7.96
N LEU A 191 -3.24 -13.12 -7.14
CA LEU A 191 -3.16 -13.91 -5.90
C LEU A 191 -2.96 -15.41 -6.21
N ALA A 192 -3.75 -15.98 -7.11
CA ALA A 192 -3.65 -17.40 -7.48
C ALA A 192 -2.31 -17.75 -8.13
N GLU A 193 -1.72 -16.82 -8.88
CA GLU A 193 -0.37 -16.96 -9.48
C GLU A 193 0.76 -16.69 -8.46
N LYS A 194 0.44 -16.41 -7.19
CA LYS A 194 1.38 -16.06 -6.11
C LYS A 194 2.30 -14.88 -6.46
N ARG A 195 1.78 -13.90 -7.18
CA ARG A 195 2.52 -12.69 -7.57
C ARG A 195 2.37 -11.55 -6.57
N VAL A 196 1.40 -11.61 -5.65
CA VAL A 196 1.14 -10.58 -4.65
C VAL A 196 2.17 -10.66 -3.53
N ALA A 197 2.86 -9.56 -3.26
CA ALA A 197 3.80 -9.45 -2.15
C ALA A 197 3.18 -8.76 -0.92
N PHE A 198 2.30 -7.79 -1.13
CA PHE A 198 1.72 -6.96 -0.09
C PHE A 198 0.22 -6.76 -0.27
N ILE A 199 -0.47 -6.53 0.85
CA ILE A 199 -1.88 -6.19 0.85
C ILE A 199 -2.10 -4.90 1.67
N GLY A 200 -2.94 -4.00 1.16
CA GLY A 200 -3.31 -2.76 1.84
C GLY A 200 -4.80 -2.50 1.82
N SER A 201 -5.26 -1.59 2.67
CA SER A 201 -6.65 -1.14 2.67
C SER A 201 -6.91 -0.08 1.61
N ASP A 202 -5.92 0.76 1.35
CA ASP A 202 -6.05 2.00 0.58
C ASP A 202 -7.16 2.89 1.17
N ALA A 203 -7.22 2.90 2.51
CA ALA A 203 -8.24 3.61 3.27
C ALA A 203 -8.03 5.12 3.20
N HIS A 204 -9.13 5.87 3.00
CA HIS A 204 -9.10 7.32 2.94
C HIS A 204 -9.92 7.96 4.05
N ARG A 205 -11.07 7.38 4.40
CA ARG A 205 -12.01 7.94 5.40
C ARG A 205 -12.74 6.85 6.16
N THR A 206 -13.54 7.23 7.13
CA THR A 206 -14.32 6.29 7.94
C THR A 206 -15.53 5.70 7.20
N THR A 207 -16.05 6.38 6.19
CA THR A 207 -17.26 5.96 5.44
C THR A 207 -17.01 5.81 3.94
N HIS A 208 -16.19 6.65 3.36
CA HIS A 208 -15.79 6.56 1.95
C HIS A 208 -14.39 5.93 1.87
N ARG A 209 -14.27 4.74 1.29
CA ARG A 209 -13.04 3.94 1.29
C ARG A 209 -12.51 3.72 2.72
N PRO A 210 -13.33 3.10 3.63
CA PRO A 210 -12.87 2.83 4.99
C PRO A 210 -11.78 1.74 5.02
N PRO A 211 -11.05 1.58 6.14
CA PRO A 211 -10.02 0.55 6.27
C PRO A 211 -10.61 -0.87 6.31
N LEU A 212 -11.00 -1.40 5.15
CA LEU A 212 -11.63 -2.71 5.00
C LEU A 212 -10.62 -3.74 4.51
N LEU A 213 -10.04 -4.52 5.45
CA LEU A 213 -9.14 -5.63 5.13
C LEU A 213 -9.79 -6.99 5.39
N ALA A 214 -10.72 -7.08 6.34
CA ALA A 214 -11.23 -8.35 6.85
C ALA A 214 -11.80 -9.27 5.75
N SER A 215 -12.63 -8.74 4.85
CA SER A 215 -13.24 -9.56 3.78
C SER A 215 -12.22 -10.08 2.76
N GLY A 216 -11.21 -9.27 2.43
CA GLY A 216 -10.09 -9.71 1.59
C GLY A 216 -9.21 -10.74 2.29
N ILE A 217 -8.95 -10.56 3.57
CA ILE A 217 -8.22 -11.52 4.42
C ILE A 217 -8.96 -12.87 4.46
N ASP A 218 -10.26 -12.83 4.68
CA ASP A 218 -11.09 -14.06 4.68
C ASP A 218 -11.00 -14.81 3.34
N TYR A 219 -11.05 -14.07 2.21
CA TYR A 219 -10.88 -14.65 0.88
C TYR A 219 -9.50 -15.31 0.72
N ILE A 220 -8.42 -14.64 1.14
CA ILE A 220 -7.06 -15.17 1.05
C ILE A 220 -6.90 -16.43 1.92
N CYS A 221 -7.41 -16.42 3.15
CA CYS A 221 -7.37 -17.60 4.04
C CYS A 221 -8.14 -18.79 3.50
N GLN A 222 -9.16 -18.58 2.66
CA GLN A 222 -9.94 -19.66 2.04
C GLN A 222 -9.31 -20.21 0.76
N THR A 223 -8.50 -19.43 0.07
CA THR A 223 -8.01 -19.74 -1.29
C THR A 223 -6.52 -19.99 -1.39
N CYS A 224 -5.74 -19.49 -0.43
CA CYS A 224 -4.28 -19.65 -0.40
C CYS A 224 -3.83 -20.63 0.67
N ASP A 225 -2.62 -21.16 0.51
CA ASP A 225 -1.97 -21.92 1.58
C ASP A 225 -1.53 -20.97 2.72
N ASP A 226 -1.42 -21.53 3.94
CA ASP A 226 -1.11 -20.76 5.15
C ASP A 226 0.24 -20.01 5.07
N ALA A 227 1.23 -20.57 4.39
CA ALA A 227 2.55 -19.95 4.28
C ALA A 227 2.49 -18.69 3.42
N TYR A 228 1.81 -18.75 2.27
CA TYR A 228 1.64 -17.59 1.41
C TYR A 228 0.74 -16.53 2.05
N ALA A 229 -0.36 -16.94 2.69
CA ALA A 229 -1.23 -16.03 3.42
C ALA A 229 -0.46 -15.25 4.50
N ARG A 230 0.36 -15.93 5.34
CA ARG A 230 1.21 -15.25 6.32
C ARG A 230 2.23 -14.32 5.70
N ALA A 231 2.84 -14.73 4.59
CA ALA A 231 3.81 -13.90 3.89
C ALA A 231 3.22 -12.54 3.49
N ILE A 232 2.05 -12.52 2.83
CA ILE A 232 1.44 -11.29 2.34
C ILE A 232 0.77 -10.45 3.43
N PHE A 233 0.33 -11.05 4.55
CA PHE A 233 -0.28 -10.31 5.65
C PHE A 233 0.72 -9.66 6.59
N HIS A 234 1.90 -10.27 6.74
CA HIS A 234 2.82 -9.88 7.80
C HIS A 234 4.29 -10.04 7.41
N GLU A 235 4.76 -11.26 7.06
CA GLU A 235 6.17 -11.58 7.01
C GLU A 235 6.93 -10.74 5.97
N ASN A 236 6.33 -10.50 4.80
CA ASN A 236 6.94 -9.66 3.77
C ASN A 236 7.05 -8.21 4.23
N ALA A 237 5.97 -7.64 4.77
CA ALA A 237 5.99 -6.26 5.26
C ALA A 237 6.95 -6.11 6.44
N GLU A 238 6.94 -7.04 7.39
CA GLU A 238 7.91 -7.04 8.49
C GLU A 238 9.36 -7.09 7.96
N THR A 239 9.64 -8.00 7.03
CA THR A 239 10.99 -8.24 6.52
C THR A 239 11.51 -7.14 5.63
N TYR A 240 10.69 -6.67 4.69
CA TYR A 240 11.12 -5.74 3.63
C TYR A 240 10.87 -4.28 3.98
N LEU A 241 9.87 -3.96 4.82
CA LEU A 241 9.45 -2.58 5.05
C LEU A 241 9.73 -2.08 6.48
N LEU A 242 9.68 -2.96 7.50
CA LEU A 242 9.74 -2.54 8.90
C LEU A 242 11.03 -2.90 9.61
N LYS A 243 11.72 -3.98 9.25
CA LYS A 243 13.02 -4.34 9.83
C LYS A 243 14.12 -3.41 9.34
N LYS A 244 14.96 -2.98 10.31
CA LYS A 244 16.23 -2.31 10.04
C LYS A 244 17.29 -3.30 9.59
#